data_be1b0c3237f30f726be5616bdb8a1851
#
_entry.id   be1b0c3237f30f726be5616bdb8a1851
#
_cell.length_a   1.000
_cell.length_b   1.000
_cell.length_c   1.000
_cell.angle_alpha   90.00
_cell.angle_beta   90.00
_cell.angle_gamma   90.00
#
_symmetry.space_group_name_H-M   'P 1'
#
loop_
_entity.id
_entity.type
_entity.pdbx_description
1 polymer ?
#
loop_
_entity_poly.entity_id
_entity_poly.type
_entity_poly.pdbx_seq_one_letter_code
_entity_poly.pdbx_strand_id
1 'polypeptide(L)'
;MNQPVLGIIGGGQLGSMLSEAAKKIDIKTVVLSDDPDAPAKNFANKFIYGKYNDTKIITEFVNSVDLVTYEFENIPFDILNEINKSKSVLPKPEINSLIQNRLTEKDFLNKNNIRTTNYALIKNKYEIKDNENLLPGLLKTTTLGYDGKGQYKLNSLIDINEDIDFTKEYILEKFINLKKEISIVICRFGNQKYEIYEPIENVHEDQILKHSKIPAEISETIKVKSKEWAKQIVEELDYIGTLCVEFFIDKNENLYVNEIAPRVHNSGHLTINSHNVSQFENHIRAVCGLKKIDTKKIYNAQMINLIGDDITIYRNKTFKENEFFYDYLKKQIKAKRKMGHLTIIEK
;
A
#
# COMPACT_ATOMS: atom_id res chain seq x y z
N MET A 1 30.87 -9.48 5.40
CA MET A 1 30.39 -8.10 5.60
C MET A 1 29.24 -8.18 6.61
N ASN A 2 29.23 -7.31 7.61
CA ASN A 2 28.09 -7.25 8.53
C ASN A 2 26.83 -6.88 7.77
N GLN A 3 25.71 -7.54 8.06
CA GLN A 3 24.42 -7.17 7.47
C GLN A 3 23.99 -5.80 7.99
N PRO A 4 23.33 -4.96 7.15
CA PRO A 4 22.93 -3.62 7.56
C PRO A 4 21.80 -3.67 8.60
N VAL A 5 21.74 -2.64 9.45
CA VAL A 5 20.60 -2.40 10.34
C VAL A 5 19.59 -1.54 9.61
N LEU A 6 18.38 -2.08 9.42
CA LEU A 6 17.29 -1.40 8.70
C LEU A 6 16.43 -0.57 9.65
N GLY A 7 16.30 0.71 9.37
CA GLY A 7 15.31 1.59 9.98
C GLY A 7 13.96 1.46 9.30
N ILE A 8 12.88 1.36 10.07
CA ILE A 8 11.51 1.35 9.55
C ILE A 8 10.74 2.48 10.21
N ILE A 9 10.23 3.44 9.41
CA ILE A 9 9.35 4.50 9.90
C ILE A 9 7.91 4.03 9.79
N GLY A 10 7.21 4.02 10.93
CA GLY A 10 5.88 3.46 11.09
C GLY A 10 5.90 2.11 11.80
N GLY A 11 5.03 1.98 12.78
CA GLY A 11 4.98 0.81 13.68
C GLY A 11 3.69 0.00 13.57
N GLY A 12 2.91 0.18 12.50
CA GLY A 12 1.65 -0.55 12.28
C GLY A 12 1.85 -2.02 11.90
N GLN A 13 0.81 -2.64 11.36
CA GLN A 13 0.90 -4.06 10.96
C GLN A 13 1.90 -4.32 9.84
N LEU A 14 2.10 -3.36 8.91
CA LEU A 14 3.07 -3.54 7.84
C LEU A 14 4.51 -3.49 8.40
N GLY A 15 4.79 -2.55 9.32
CA GLY A 15 6.06 -2.47 10.03
C GLY A 15 6.35 -3.72 10.87
N SER A 16 5.31 -4.32 11.48
CA SER A 16 5.43 -5.61 12.19
C SER A 16 5.87 -6.73 11.25
N MET A 17 5.17 -6.88 10.12
CA MET A 17 5.45 -7.94 9.13
C MET A 17 6.80 -7.72 8.42
N LEU A 18 7.19 -6.45 8.18
CA LEU A 18 8.53 -6.13 7.69
C LEU A 18 9.60 -6.56 8.71
N SER A 19 9.41 -6.23 9.99
CA SER A 19 10.35 -6.62 11.05
C SER A 19 10.46 -8.13 11.20
N GLU A 20 9.32 -8.84 11.10
CA GLU A 20 9.31 -10.32 11.14
C GLU A 20 10.01 -10.93 9.93
N ALA A 21 9.76 -10.41 8.72
CA ALA A 21 10.42 -10.85 7.50
C ALA A 21 11.94 -10.58 7.55
N ALA A 22 12.35 -9.41 8.05
CA ALA A 22 13.75 -9.07 8.24
C ALA A 22 14.46 -10.06 9.19
N LYS A 23 13.81 -10.39 10.31
CA LYS A 23 14.34 -11.36 11.27
C LYS A 23 14.57 -12.75 10.67
N LYS A 24 13.70 -13.20 9.75
CA LYS A 24 13.84 -14.51 9.06
C LYS A 24 15.08 -14.60 8.17
N ILE A 25 15.65 -13.47 7.79
CA ILE A 25 16.86 -13.38 6.92
C ILE A 25 18.00 -12.66 7.65
N ASP A 26 17.99 -12.66 8.97
CA ASP A 26 19.02 -12.13 9.88
C ASP A 26 19.29 -10.61 9.73
N ILE A 27 18.35 -9.83 9.20
CA ILE A 27 18.42 -8.37 9.17
C ILE A 27 17.86 -7.79 10.48
N LYS A 28 18.66 -6.98 11.17
CA LYS A 28 18.21 -6.25 12.36
C LYS A 28 17.37 -5.05 11.96
N THR A 29 16.31 -4.80 12.73
CA THR A 29 15.41 -3.66 12.50
C THR A 29 15.35 -2.72 13.71
N VAL A 30 15.29 -1.42 13.43
CA VAL A 30 14.94 -0.37 14.39
C VAL A 30 13.67 0.29 13.88
N VAL A 31 12.59 0.22 14.64
CA VAL A 31 11.30 0.84 14.25
C VAL A 31 11.13 2.16 15.01
N LEU A 32 10.81 3.22 14.26
CA LEU A 32 10.37 4.51 14.80
C LEU A 32 8.85 4.65 14.61
N SER A 33 8.12 4.95 15.68
CA SER A 33 6.67 5.18 15.65
C SER A 33 6.24 6.27 16.62
N ASP A 34 5.21 7.02 16.26
CA ASP A 34 4.51 7.99 17.09
C ASP A 34 3.38 7.37 17.94
N ASP A 35 3.15 6.07 17.80
CA ASP A 35 2.25 5.28 18.66
C ASP A 35 3.08 4.42 19.63
N PRO A 36 3.02 4.66 20.97
CA PRO A 36 3.77 3.89 21.95
C PRO A 36 3.34 2.42 22.03
N ASP A 37 2.13 2.13 21.53
CA ASP A 37 1.52 0.81 21.50
C ASP A 37 1.53 0.17 20.10
N ALA A 38 2.36 0.70 19.23
CA ALA A 38 2.48 0.21 17.85
C ALA A 38 2.84 -1.28 17.82
N PRO A 39 2.13 -2.09 17.01
CA PRO A 39 2.35 -3.54 16.91
C PRO A 39 3.80 -3.96 16.63
N ALA A 40 4.52 -3.22 15.81
CA ALA A 40 5.91 -3.52 15.43
C ALA A 40 6.88 -3.56 16.62
N LYS A 41 6.52 -2.96 17.76
CA LYS A 41 7.28 -3.04 19.00
C LYS A 41 7.56 -4.48 19.43
N ASN A 42 6.67 -5.42 19.09
CA ASN A 42 6.79 -6.83 19.46
C ASN A 42 7.74 -7.62 18.53
N PHE A 43 8.13 -7.06 17.39
CA PHE A 43 8.87 -7.76 16.34
C PHE A 43 10.23 -7.14 16.02
N ALA A 44 10.39 -5.82 16.24
CA ALA A 44 11.62 -5.09 16.00
C ALA A 44 12.72 -5.44 17.02
N ASN A 45 14.00 -5.35 16.61
CA ASN A 45 15.13 -5.51 17.53
C ASN A 45 15.26 -4.31 18.47
N LYS A 46 14.95 -3.09 17.99
CA LYS A 46 14.84 -1.88 18.80
C LYS A 46 13.59 -1.11 18.38
N PHE A 47 12.87 -0.56 19.34
CA PHE A 47 11.72 0.31 19.11
C PHE A 47 11.98 1.68 19.71
N ILE A 48 11.81 2.73 18.90
CA ILE A 48 11.93 4.12 19.31
C ILE A 48 10.54 4.75 19.22
N TYR A 49 10.06 5.26 20.34
CA TYR A 49 8.82 6.01 20.40
C TYR A 49 9.08 7.50 20.36
N GLY A 50 8.41 8.22 19.47
CA GLY A 50 8.46 9.67 19.43
C GLY A 50 7.80 10.25 18.18
N LYS A 51 7.58 11.56 18.23
CA LYS A 51 6.99 12.27 17.08
C LYS A 51 8.00 12.37 15.95
N TYR A 52 7.53 12.23 14.71
CA TYR A 52 8.39 12.31 13.52
C TYR A 52 9.03 13.68 13.27
N ASN A 53 8.53 14.75 13.92
CA ASN A 53 9.13 16.09 13.86
C ASN A 53 10.03 16.44 15.07
N ASP A 54 10.29 15.49 15.97
CA ASP A 54 11.23 15.68 17.09
C ASP A 54 12.66 15.38 16.61
N THR A 55 13.46 16.44 16.50
CA THR A 55 14.85 16.36 16.03
C THR A 55 15.72 15.41 16.85
N LYS A 56 15.51 15.33 18.18
CA LYS A 56 16.29 14.43 19.05
C LYS A 56 15.96 12.98 18.74
N ILE A 57 14.69 12.66 18.59
CA ILE A 57 14.19 11.32 18.23
C ILE A 57 14.69 10.91 16.85
N ILE A 58 14.59 11.80 15.86
CA ILE A 58 15.12 11.55 14.51
C ILE A 58 16.62 11.30 14.54
N THR A 59 17.37 12.10 15.30
CA THR A 59 18.83 11.93 15.45
C THR A 59 19.17 10.58 16.10
N GLU A 60 18.45 10.17 17.16
CA GLU A 60 18.64 8.85 17.77
C GLU A 60 18.35 7.73 16.79
N PHE A 61 17.25 7.82 16.04
CA PHE A 61 16.87 6.85 15.05
C PHE A 61 17.92 6.71 13.94
N VAL A 62 18.31 7.83 13.32
CA VAL A 62 19.30 7.87 12.23
C VAL A 62 20.66 7.31 12.67
N ASN A 63 21.10 7.59 13.91
CA ASN A 63 22.35 7.06 14.46
C ASN A 63 22.29 5.55 14.77
N SER A 64 21.09 4.97 14.81
CA SER A 64 20.88 3.55 15.14
C SER A 64 20.78 2.66 13.91
N VAL A 65 20.78 3.20 12.69
CA VAL A 65 20.49 2.47 11.44
C VAL A 65 21.51 2.77 10.34
N ASP A 66 21.56 1.92 9.33
CA ASP A 66 22.41 2.10 8.14
C ASP A 66 21.63 2.64 6.94
N LEU A 67 20.35 2.27 6.82
CA LEU A 67 19.42 2.73 5.79
C LEU A 67 18.01 2.73 6.36
N VAL A 68 17.08 3.36 5.65
CA VAL A 68 15.70 3.56 6.13
C VAL A 68 14.68 3.16 5.06
N THR A 69 13.59 2.54 5.51
CA THR A 69 12.35 2.36 4.75
C THR A 69 11.16 2.83 5.58
N TYR A 70 9.96 2.80 4.99
CA TYR A 70 8.73 3.20 5.68
C TYR A 70 7.59 2.24 5.35
N GLU A 71 6.60 2.16 6.25
CA GLU A 71 5.46 1.26 6.12
C GLU A 71 4.17 1.93 5.66
N PHE A 72 4.10 3.27 5.66
CA PHE A 72 2.90 4.00 5.25
C PHE A 72 3.28 5.28 4.49
N GLU A 73 2.41 5.68 3.58
CA GLU A 73 2.65 6.78 2.64
C GLU A 73 2.51 8.18 3.23
N ASN A 74 1.75 8.37 4.33
CA ASN A 74 1.44 9.70 4.87
C ASN A 74 2.52 10.29 5.77
N ILE A 75 3.78 9.89 5.61
CA ILE A 75 4.92 10.52 6.27
C ILE A 75 5.24 11.84 5.57
N PRO A 76 5.40 12.96 6.30
CA PRO A 76 5.75 14.23 5.67
C PRO A 76 7.06 14.14 4.87
N PHE A 77 7.02 14.67 3.65
CA PHE A 77 8.17 14.67 2.73
C PHE A 77 9.43 15.24 3.36
N ASP A 78 9.30 16.37 4.07
CA ASP A 78 10.45 17.06 4.69
C ASP A 78 11.21 16.17 5.68
N ILE A 79 10.50 15.31 6.40
CA ILE A 79 11.09 14.37 7.36
C ILE A 79 11.88 13.29 6.64
N LEU A 80 11.29 12.67 5.62
CA LEU A 80 11.99 11.66 4.82
C LEU A 80 13.20 12.26 4.10
N ASN A 81 13.06 13.46 3.56
CA ASN A 81 14.13 14.16 2.86
C ASN A 81 15.27 14.56 3.81
N GLU A 82 14.96 14.99 5.03
CA GLU A 82 15.98 15.29 6.05
C GLU A 82 16.77 14.02 6.43
N ILE A 83 16.09 12.92 6.66
CA ILE A 83 16.75 11.63 6.95
C ILE A 83 17.60 11.19 5.74
N ASN A 84 17.12 11.40 4.52
CA ASN A 84 17.81 10.98 3.29
C ASN A 84 19.14 11.72 3.05
N LYS A 85 19.35 12.89 3.69
CA LYS A 85 20.65 13.58 3.64
C LYS A 85 21.78 12.81 4.32
N SER A 86 21.47 11.94 5.26
CA SER A 86 22.45 11.21 6.08
C SER A 86 22.36 9.70 5.95
N LYS A 87 21.17 9.16 5.69
CA LYS A 87 20.90 7.72 5.53
C LYS A 87 19.98 7.52 4.36
N SER A 88 20.36 6.65 3.43
CA SER A 88 19.52 6.32 2.27
C SER A 88 18.11 5.92 2.70
N VAL A 89 17.10 6.61 2.18
CA VAL A 89 15.68 6.28 2.35
C VAL A 89 15.18 5.61 1.08
N LEU A 90 14.66 4.39 1.20
CA LEU A 90 14.11 3.62 0.09
C LEU A 90 12.71 3.10 0.44
N PRO A 91 11.71 3.36 -0.41
CA PRO A 91 11.76 4.13 -1.67
C PRO A 91 12.14 5.59 -1.45
N LYS A 92 12.63 6.27 -2.53
CA LYS A 92 13.07 7.67 -2.44
C LYS A 92 11.94 8.59 -1.96
N PRO A 93 12.24 9.62 -1.13
CA PRO A 93 11.22 10.54 -0.60
C PRO A 93 10.36 11.23 -1.69
N GLU A 94 10.95 11.56 -2.84
CA GLU A 94 10.28 12.23 -3.96
C GLU A 94 9.16 11.36 -4.55
N ILE A 95 9.35 10.03 -4.55
CA ILE A 95 8.34 9.08 -5.03
C ILE A 95 7.13 9.10 -4.09
N ASN A 96 7.39 9.08 -2.77
CA ASN A 96 6.34 9.16 -1.78
C ASN A 96 5.54 10.47 -1.91
N SER A 97 6.23 11.60 -2.06
CA SER A 97 5.62 12.92 -2.26
C SER A 97 4.75 12.98 -3.52
N LEU A 98 5.22 12.38 -4.63
CA LEU A 98 4.47 12.33 -5.87
C LEU A 98 3.15 11.55 -5.71
N ILE A 99 3.20 10.41 -5.01
CA ILE A 99 2.04 9.51 -4.87
C ILE A 99 1.08 9.97 -3.76
N GLN A 100 1.56 10.70 -2.74
CA GLN A 100 0.71 11.25 -1.68
C GLN A 100 -0.40 12.17 -2.21
N ASN A 101 -0.21 12.78 -3.38
CA ASN A 101 -1.19 13.65 -3.99
C ASN A 101 -1.80 12.96 -5.22
N ARG A 102 -3.12 12.72 -5.18
CA ARG A 102 -3.87 12.02 -6.25
C ARG A 102 -3.77 12.71 -7.61
N LEU A 103 -3.63 14.05 -7.65
CA LEU A 103 -3.47 14.78 -8.89
C LEU A 103 -2.11 14.46 -9.53
N THR A 104 -1.02 14.61 -8.76
CA THR A 104 0.33 14.35 -9.27
C THR A 104 0.53 12.89 -9.64
N GLU A 105 -0.08 11.95 -8.90
CA GLU A 105 -0.10 10.53 -9.24
C GLU A 105 -0.78 10.27 -10.60
N LYS A 106 -1.96 10.83 -10.83
CA LYS A 106 -2.68 10.64 -12.10
C LYS A 106 -2.01 11.38 -13.27
N ASP A 107 -1.44 12.55 -13.03
CA ASP A 107 -0.64 13.27 -14.04
C ASP A 107 0.59 12.45 -14.42
N PHE A 108 1.27 11.81 -13.46
CA PHE A 108 2.37 10.89 -13.71
C PHE A 108 1.92 9.71 -14.59
N LEU A 109 0.79 9.08 -14.29
CA LEU A 109 0.25 7.96 -15.06
C LEU A 109 -0.05 8.39 -16.50
N ASN A 110 -0.74 9.52 -16.70
CA ASN A 110 -1.09 10.04 -18.02
C ASN A 110 0.15 10.41 -18.84
N LYS A 111 1.15 11.07 -18.21
CA LYS A 111 2.43 11.42 -18.86
C LYS A 111 3.15 10.17 -19.40
N ASN A 112 2.97 9.04 -18.75
CA ASN A 112 3.59 7.76 -19.12
C ASN A 112 2.66 6.88 -19.97
N ASN A 113 1.54 7.42 -20.50
CA ASN A 113 0.56 6.70 -21.31
C ASN A 113 -0.06 5.48 -20.60
N ILE A 114 -0.15 5.53 -19.27
CA ILE A 114 -0.80 4.53 -18.44
C ILE A 114 -2.22 5.03 -18.13
N ARG A 115 -3.21 4.24 -18.56
CA ARG A 115 -4.61 4.64 -18.44
C ARG A 115 -5.09 4.65 -16.99
N THR A 116 -5.63 5.76 -16.55
CA THR A 116 -6.40 5.93 -15.32
C THR A 116 -7.79 6.45 -15.64
N THR A 117 -8.67 6.59 -14.63
CA THR A 117 -9.99 7.22 -14.85
C THR A 117 -9.84 8.67 -15.30
N ASN A 118 -10.80 9.20 -16.06
CA ASN A 118 -10.83 10.62 -16.39
C ASN A 118 -11.06 11.42 -15.11
N TYR A 119 -10.34 12.53 -14.96
CA TYR A 119 -10.38 13.35 -13.76
C TYR A 119 -10.20 14.83 -14.07
N ALA A 120 -10.58 15.68 -13.10
CA ALA A 120 -10.30 17.10 -13.08
C ALA A 120 -9.97 17.58 -11.66
N LEU A 121 -9.07 18.55 -11.55
CA LEU A 121 -8.82 19.27 -10.29
C LEU A 121 -10.02 20.17 -9.98
N ILE A 122 -10.48 20.16 -8.76
CA ILE A 122 -11.62 20.95 -8.26
C ILE A 122 -11.16 21.75 -7.04
N LYS A 123 -11.10 23.06 -7.19
CA LYS A 123 -10.74 24.01 -6.12
C LYS A 123 -11.96 24.69 -5.49
N ASN A 124 -13.07 24.69 -6.21
CA ASN A 124 -14.31 25.27 -5.72
C ASN A 124 -15.52 24.57 -6.36
N LYS A 125 -16.70 24.79 -5.80
CA LYS A 125 -17.95 24.14 -6.23
C LYS A 125 -18.36 24.43 -7.68
N TYR A 126 -17.97 25.58 -8.23
CA TYR A 126 -18.37 25.97 -9.59
C TYR A 126 -17.62 25.15 -10.65
N GLU A 127 -16.37 24.77 -10.37
CA GLU A 127 -15.57 23.94 -11.28
C GLU A 127 -16.14 22.53 -11.47
N ILE A 128 -17.00 22.03 -10.57
CA ILE A 128 -17.71 20.76 -10.77
C ILE A 128 -18.69 20.90 -11.95
N LYS A 129 -19.35 22.05 -12.09
CA LYS A 129 -20.25 22.32 -13.21
C LYS A 129 -19.49 22.36 -14.55
N ASP A 130 -18.31 22.95 -14.55
CA ASP A 130 -17.47 23.00 -15.76
C ASP A 130 -16.95 21.60 -16.17
N ASN A 131 -16.98 20.64 -15.23
CA ASN A 131 -16.56 19.26 -15.41
C ASN A 131 -17.74 18.27 -15.27
N GLU A 132 -18.97 18.69 -15.58
CA GLU A 132 -20.19 17.87 -15.44
C GLU A 132 -20.16 16.55 -16.25
N ASN A 133 -19.35 16.52 -17.32
CA ASN A 133 -19.11 15.32 -18.14
C ASN A 133 -18.41 14.18 -17.36
N LEU A 134 -17.85 14.47 -16.18
CA LEU A 134 -17.29 13.48 -15.28
C LEU A 134 -18.32 12.87 -14.30
N LEU A 135 -19.56 13.38 -14.30
CA LEU A 135 -20.65 12.79 -13.50
C LEU A 135 -21.31 11.61 -14.23
N PRO A 136 -21.77 10.59 -13.53
CA PRO A 136 -21.52 10.36 -12.10
C PRO A 136 -20.03 10.18 -11.81
N GLY A 137 -19.57 10.73 -10.67
CA GLY A 137 -18.17 10.75 -10.31
C GLY A 137 -17.92 10.60 -8.81
N LEU A 138 -16.64 10.46 -8.46
CA LEU A 138 -16.16 10.47 -7.08
C LEU A 138 -15.30 11.72 -6.87
N LEU A 139 -15.75 12.61 -6.00
CA LEU A 139 -15.00 13.75 -5.54
C LEU A 139 -14.15 13.32 -4.35
N LYS A 140 -12.83 13.36 -4.49
CA LYS A 140 -11.87 12.91 -3.47
C LYS A 140 -10.93 14.03 -3.10
N THR A 141 -10.57 14.19 -1.81
CA THR A 141 -9.48 15.08 -1.44
C THR A 141 -8.19 14.67 -2.16
N THR A 142 -7.41 15.67 -2.61
CA THR A 142 -6.13 15.38 -3.32
C THR A 142 -5.11 14.69 -2.42
N THR A 143 -5.18 14.89 -1.10
CA THR A 143 -4.25 14.32 -0.11
C THR A 143 -4.99 13.76 1.11
N LEU A 144 -4.33 12.91 1.90
CA LEU A 144 -4.80 12.37 3.20
C LEU A 144 -6.11 11.57 3.16
N GLY A 145 -6.59 11.15 1.98
CA GLY A 145 -7.75 10.28 1.86
C GLY A 145 -7.35 8.79 1.89
N TYR A 146 -7.97 7.99 2.76
CA TYR A 146 -7.81 6.54 2.84
C TYR A 146 -9.08 5.86 3.37
N ASP A 147 -9.30 4.61 3.03
CA ASP A 147 -10.46 3.80 3.46
C ASP A 147 -11.78 4.61 3.37
N GLY A 148 -12.00 5.32 2.25
CA GLY A 148 -13.21 6.12 1.98
C GLY A 148 -13.31 7.49 2.66
N LYS A 149 -12.35 7.90 3.45
CA LYS A 149 -12.34 9.24 4.05
C LYS A 149 -12.06 10.31 3.02
N GLY A 150 -12.79 11.42 3.09
CA GLY A 150 -12.64 12.55 2.16
C GLY A 150 -13.12 12.24 0.74
N GLN A 151 -14.10 11.32 0.59
CA GLN A 151 -14.70 10.96 -0.68
C GLN A 151 -16.21 11.22 -0.66
N TYR A 152 -16.72 11.82 -1.75
CA TYR A 152 -18.13 12.11 -1.95
C TYR A 152 -18.54 11.55 -3.32
N LYS A 153 -19.60 10.73 -3.34
CA LYS A 153 -20.17 10.27 -4.60
C LYS A 153 -21.15 11.34 -5.10
N LEU A 154 -20.91 11.84 -6.30
CA LEU A 154 -21.76 12.81 -6.98
C LEU A 154 -22.39 12.13 -8.21
N ASN A 155 -23.70 11.92 -8.20
CA ASN A 155 -24.41 11.41 -9.36
C ASN A 155 -24.79 12.55 -10.32
N SER A 156 -25.02 13.75 -9.74
CA SER A 156 -25.38 14.98 -10.45
C SER A 156 -24.96 16.21 -9.64
N LEU A 157 -25.15 17.41 -10.18
CA LEU A 157 -24.85 18.66 -9.49
C LEU A 157 -25.67 18.91 -8.22
N ILE A 158 -26.82 18.21 -8.07
CA ILE A 158 -27.69 18.34 -6.90
C ILE A 158 -27.04 17.72 -5.63
N ASP A 159 -26.11 16.77 -5.83
CA ASP A 159 -25.44 16.09 -4.72
C ASP A 159 -24.34 16.96 -4.07
N ILE A 160 -24.08 18.14 -4.63
CA ILE A 160 -23.13 19.10 -4.06
C ILE A 160 -23.81 19.77 -2.86
N ASN A 161 -23.39 19.40 -1.67
CA ASN A 161 -23.97 19.88 -0.41
C ASN A 161 -22.94 20.64 0.45
N GLU A 162 -23.40 21.15 1.59
CA GLU A 162 -22.59 21.96 2.53
C GLU A 162 -21.54 21.13 3.29
N ASP A 163 -21.64 19.79 3.27
CA ASP A 163 -20.67 18.91 3.94
C ASP A 163 -19.31 18.86 3.20
N ILE A 164 -19.27 19.34 1.94
CA ILE A 164 -18.05 19.40 1.14
C ILE A 164 -17.29 20.69 1.47
N ASP A 165 -16.17 20.52 2.15
CA ASP A 165 -15.30 21.63 2.57
C ASP A 165 -14.39 22.09 1.44
N PHE A 166 -14.84 23.05 0.63
CA PHE A 166 -14.07 23.62 -0.48
C PHE A 166 -12.91 24.55 -0.07
N THR A 167 -12.53 24.57 1.20
CA THR A 167 -11.21 25.11 1.59
C THR A 167 -10.06 24.14 1.23
N LYS A 168 -10.41 22.89 0.91
CA LYS A 168 -9.50 21.83 0.43
C LYS A 168 -9.57 21.69 -1.09
N GLU A 169 -8.50 21.22 -1.68
CA GLU A 169 -8.48 20.82 -3.08
C GLU A 169 -8.98 19.38 -3.24
N TYR A 170 -9.75 19.15 -4.29
CA TYR A 170 -10.31 17.85 -4.65
C TYR A 170 -9.90 17.45 -6.06
N ILE A 171 -9.99 16.17 -6.33
CA ILE A 171 -10.02 15.61 -7.66
C ILE A 171 -11.39 14.99 -7.90
N LEU A 172 -12.05 15.36 -9.01
CA LEU A 172 -13.28 14.72 -9.46
C LEU A 172 -12.92 13.63 -10.46
N GLU A 173 -13.14 12.39 -10.10
CA GLU A 173 -12.89 11.22 -10.94
C GLU A 173 -14.19 10.68 -11.50
N LYS A 174 -14.24 10.41 -12.81
CA LYS A 174 -15.37 9.77 -13.46
C LYS A 174 -15.61 8.39 -12.86
N PHE A 175 -16.84 8.08 -12.50
CA PHE A 175 -17.20 6.76 -11.96
C PHE A 175 -17.00 5.67 -13.01
N ILE A 176 -16.33 4.59 -12.63
CA ILE A 176 -16.13 3.40 -13.47
C ILE A 176 -17.20 2.39 -13.14
N ASN A 177 -17.89 1.88 -14.18
CA ASN A 177 -18.82 0.76 -14.01
C ASN A 177 -18.03 -0.54 -13.81
N LEU A 178 -17.70 -0.79 -12.55
CA LEU A 178 -16.74 -1.78 -12.12
C LEU A 178 -17.25 -3.20 -12.38
N LYS A 179 -16.38 -4.07 -12.94
CA LYS A 179 -16.54 -5.52 -13.00
C LYS A 179 -15.72 -6.20 -11.92
N LYS A 180 -14.44 -5.85 -11.82
CA LYS A 180 -13.50 -6.39 -10.83
C LYS A 180 -12.47 -5.36 -10.40
N GLU A 181 -11.92 -5.58 -9.21
CA GLU A 181 -10.72 -4.90 -8.74
C GLU A 181 -9.58 -5.91 -8.63
N ILE A 182 -8.40 -5.54 -9.11
CA ILE A 182 -7.20 -6.35 -8.96
C ILE A 182 -6.03 -5.51 -8.49
N SER A 183 -5.02 -6.15 -7.95
CA SER A 183 -3.75 -5.52 -7.65
C SER A 183 -2.57 -6.34 -8.17
N ILE A 184 -1.50 -5.63 -8.55
CA ILE A 184 -0.19 -6.21 -8.86
C ILE A 184 0.78 -5.77 -7.79
N VAL A 185 1.33 -6.73 -7.06
CA VAL A 185 2.46 -6.51 -6.17
C VAL A 185 3.74 -6.77 -6.97
N ILE A 186 4.61 -5.79 -7.03
CA ILE A 186 5.89 -5.86 -7.73
C ILE A 186 7.01 -5.38 -6.81
N CYS A 187 8.13 -6.07 -6.82
CA CYS A 187 9.35 -5.64 -6.17
C CYS A 187 10.43 -5.36 -7.21
N ARG A 188 10.99 -4.15 -7.22
CA ARG A 188 12.15 -3.81 -8.04
C ARG A 188 13.39 -3.78 -7.17
N PHE A 189 14.42 -4.47 -7.62
CA PHE A 189 15.77 -4.47 -7.09
C PHE A 189 16.65 -3.52 -7.89
N GLY A 190 17.78 -3.15 -7.38
CA GLY A 190 18.79 -2.50 -8.18
C GLY A 190 19.12 -3.29 -9.46
N ASN A 191 19.77 -2.66 -10.45
CA ASN A 191 20.14 -3.27 -11.71
C ASN A 191 18.98 -3.83 -12.56
N GLN A 192 17.82 -3.18 -12.53
CA GLN A 192 16.63 -3.53 -13.35
C GLN A 192 16.12 -4.97 -13.15
N LYS A 193 16.29 -5.56 -11.98
CA LYS A 193 15.74 -6.86 -11.62
C LYS A 193 14.39 -6.69 -10.95
N TYR A 194 13.45 -7.58 -11.26
CA TYR A 194 12.07 -7.52 -10.74
C TYR A 194 11.63 -8.87 -10.23
N GLU A 195 10.72 -8.85 -9.27
CA GLU A 195 9.83 -9.95 -8.90
C GLU A 195 8.40 -9.45 -8.96
N ILE A 196 7.57 -10.09 -9.76
CA ILE A 196 6.17 -9.68 -9.99
C ILE A 196 5.29 -10.85 -9.59
N TYR A 197 4.42 -10.62 -8.62
CA TYR A 197 3.43 -11.60 -8.21
C TYR A 197 2.30 -11.73 -9.25
N GLU A 198 1.58 -12.84 -9.22
CA GLU A 198 0.37 -12.96 -10.04
C GLU A 198 -0.67 -11.91 -9.63
N PRO A 199 -1.55 -11.50 -10.56
CA PRO A 199 -2.63 -10.59 -10.21
C PRO A 199 -3.46 -11.13 -9.04
N ILE A 200 -3.78 -10.26 -8.09
CA ILE A 200 -4.59 -10.54 -6.92
C ILE A 200 -5.95 -9.91 -7.13
N GLU A 201 -7.02 -10.69 -7.08
CA GLU A 201 -8.40 -10.20 -7.11
C GLU A 201 -8.77 -9.68 -5.73
N ASN A 202 -9.41 -8.50 -5.66
CA ASN A 202 -9.76 -7.81 -4.44
C ASN A 202 -11.26 -7.54 -4.38
N VAL A 203 -11.83 -7.67 -3.19
CA VAL A 203 -13.23 -7.30 -2.92
C VAL A 203 -13.22 -6.33 -1.74
N HIS A 204 -13.76 -5.14 -1.98
CA HIS A 204 -13.96 -4.11 -0.95
C HIS A 204 -15.42 -4.11 -0.48
N GLU A 205 -15.60 -4.00 0.83
CA GLU A 205 -16.88 -3.75 1.48
C GLU A 205 -16.75 -2.45 2.26
N ASP A 206 -17.70 -1.53 2.10
CA ASP A 206 -17.66 -0.19 2.71
C ASP A 206 -16.30 0.53 2.49
N GLN A 207 -15.71 0.37 1.29
CA GLN A 207 -14.41 0.94 0.88
C GLN A 207 -13.19 0.38 1.66
N ILE A 208 -13.36 -0.72 2.37
CA ILE A 208 -12.28 -1.43 3.08
C ILE A 208 -12.06 -2.78 2.40
N LEU A 209 -10.80 -3.10 2.08
CA LEU A 209 -10.46 -4.40 1.53
C LEU A 209 -10.87 -5.52 2.49
N LYS A 210 -11.80 -6.37 2.06
CA LYS A 210 -12.33 -7.48 2.85
C LYS A 210 -11.74 -8.82 2.43
N HIS A 211 -11.70 -9.08 1.12
CA HIS A 211 -11.18 -10.34 0.58
C HIS A 211 -10.13 -10.09 -0.49
N SER A 212 -9.14 -10.97 -0.56
CA SER A 212 -8.18 -11.04 -1.66
C SER A 212 -7.98 -12.50 -2.07
N LYS A 213 -7.80 -12.76 -3.37
CA LYS A 213 -7.58 -14.09 -3.94
C LYS A 213 -6.45 -14.08 -4.95
N ILE A 214 -5.57 -15.06 -4.90
CA ILE A 214 -4.50 -15.26 -5.88
C ILE A 214 -4.54 -16.70 -6.43
N PRO A 215 -4.50 -16.89 -7.76
CA PRO A 215 -4.50 -15.89 -8.80
C PRO A 215 -5.89 -15.25 -8.98
N ALA A 216 -5.95 -14.03 -9.53
CA ALA A 216 -7.18 -13.40 -9.97
C ALA A 216 -7.78 -14.14 -11.17
N GLU A 217 -9.09 -14.22 -11.23
CA GLU A 217 -9.83 -14.81 -12.38
C GLU A 217 -10.10 -13.72 -13.43
N ILE A 218 -9.12 -13.49 -14.30
CA ILE A 218 -9.11 -12.46 -15.35
C ILE A 218 -8.60 -13.01 -16.67
N SER A 219 -8.88 -12.30 -17.77
CA SER A 219 -8.36 -12.67 -19.09
C SER A 219 -6.83 -12.54 -19.14
N GLU A 220 -6.18 -13.35 -19.99
CA GLU A 220 -4.72 -13.29 -20.15
C GLU A 220 -4.27 -11.91 -20.66
N THR A 221 -5.08 -11.25 -21.49
CA THR A 221 -4.81 -9.87 -21.95
C THR A 221 -4.71 -8.89 -20.78
N ILE A 222 -5.65 -8.92 -19.83
CA ILE A 222 -5.63 -8.08 -18.64
C ILE A 222 -4.44 -8.42 -17.75
N LYS A 223 -4.16 -9.72 -17.57
CA LYS A 223 -3.03 -10.19 -16.76
C LYS A 223 -1.68 -9.68 -17.29
N VAL A 224 -1.46 -9.82 -18.60
CA VAL A 224 -0.23 -9.31 -19.23
C VAL A 224 -0.15 -7.79 -19.09
N LYS A 225 -1.22 -7.08 -19.45
CA LYS A 225 -1.28 -5.62 -19.44
C LYS A 225 -1.06 -5.03 -18.05
N SER A 226 -1.67 -5.60 -17.03
CA SER A 226 -1.51 -5.12 -15.63
C SER A 226 -0.07 -5.28 -15.13
N LYS A 227 0.59 -6.39 -15.48
CA LYS A 227 2.01 -6.62 -15.16
C LYS A 227 2.94 -5.67 -15.93
N GLU A 228 2.67 -5.42 -17.20
CA GLU A 228 3.44 -4.47 -18.02
C GLU A 228 3.36 -3.05 -17.44
N TRP A 229 2.15 -2.59 -17.09
CA TRP A 229 1.98 -1.27 -16.49
C TRP A 229 2.61 -1.16 -15.10
N ALA A 230 2.48 -2.19 -14.26
CA ALA A 230 3.16 -2.20 -12.96
C ALA A 230 4.69 -2.14 -13.11
N LYS A 231 5.24 -2.86 -14.11
CA LYS A 231 6.68 -2.80 -14.44
C LYS A 231 7.07 -1.41 -14.94
N GLN A 232 6.33 -0.84 -15.87
CA GLN A 232 6.58 0.52 -16.39
C GLN A 232 6.57 1.55 -15.26
N ILE A 233 5.60 1.48 -14.32
CA ILE A 233 5.51 2.40 -13.18
C ILE A 233 6.78 2.35 -12.33
N VAL A 234 7.26 1.17 -11.95
CA VAL A 234 8.47 1.07 -11.11
C VAL A 234 9.75 1.48 -11.84
N GLU A 235 9.77 1.34 -13.17
CA GLU A 235 10.88 1.81 -14.02
C GLU A 235 10.91 3.35 -14.08
N GLU A 236 9.80 3.97 -14.42
CA GLU A 236 9.66 5.43 -14.54
C GLU A 236 9.86 6.16 -13.21
N LEU A 237 9.53 5.52 -12.08
CA LEU A 237 9.79 6.04 -10.74
C LEU A 237 11.23 5.80 -10.27
N ASP A 238 12.06 5.04 -10.99
CA ASP A 238 13.32 4.49 -10.48
C ASP A 238 13.16 3.93 -9.05
N TYR A 239 12.08 3.16 -8.86
CA TYR A 239 11.64 2.63 -7.58
C TYR A 239 12.56 1.51 -7.10
N ILE A 240 12.85 1.45 -5.80
CA ILE A 240 13.52 0.29 -5.17
C ILE A 240 12.69 -0.16 -3.97
N GLY A 241 12.35 -1.44 -3.93
CA GLY A 241 11.48 -2.03 -2.93
C GLY A 241 10.22 -2.64 -3.53
N THR A 242 9.26 -2.96 -2.68
CA THR A 242 7.94 -3.48 -3.07
C THR A 242 6.96 -2.32 -3.22
N LEU A 243 6.21 -2.34 -4.32
CA LEU A 243 5.15 -1.41 -4.67
C LEU A 243 3.91 -2.23 -5.06
N CYS A 244 2.74 -1.69 -4.79
CA CYS A 244 1.48 -2.25 -5.26
C CYS A 244 0.77 -1.26 -6.19
N VAL A 245 0.28 -1.76 -7.31
CA VAL A 245 -0.61 -1.00 -8.20
C VAL A 245 -2.00 -1.61 -8.12
N GLU A 246 -2.99 -0.79 -7.80
CA GLU A 246 -4.39 -1.19 -7.82
C GLU A 246 -5.04 -0.81 -9.13
N PHE A 247 -5.86 -1.72 -9.64
CA PHE A 247 -6.51 -1.57 -10.94
C PHE A 247 -8.01 -1.82 -10.85
N PHE A 248 -8.74 -1.06 -11.65
CA PHE A 248 -10.14 -1.32 -11.98
C PHE A 248 -10.25 -2.00 -13.35
N ILE A 249 -11.12 -2.99 -13.44
CA ILE A 249 -11.56 -3.60 -14.70
C ILE A 249 -13.03 -3.26 -14.85
N ASP A 250 -13.40 -2.56 -15.93
CA ASP A 250 -14.80 -2.23 -16.21
C ASP A 250 -15.55 -3.41 -16.87
N LYS A 251 -16.87 -3.25 -17.05
CA LYS A 251 -17.70 -4.28 -17.69
C LYS A 251 -17.35 -4.56 -19.15
N ASN A 252 -16.58 -3.68 -19.78
CA ASN A 252 -16.12 -3.83 -21.17
C ASN A 252 -14.68 -4.38 -21.23
N GLU A 253 -14.14 -4.94 -20.14
CA GLU A 253 -12.77 -5.45 -20.03
C GLU A 253 -11.68 -4.38 -20.23
N ASN A 254 -11.98 -3.11 -20.00
CA ASN A 254 -10.94 -2.08 -19.97
C ASN A 254 -10.26 -2.04 -18.62
N LEU A 255 -8.93 -1.90 -18.67
CA LEU A 255 -8.08 -1.77 -17.49
C LEU A 255 -7.77 -0.29 -17.20
N TYR A 256 -7.83 0.09 -15.92
CA TYR A 256 -7.47 1.42 -15.44
C TYR A 256 -6.64 1.29 -14.17
N VAL A 257 -5.57 2.08 -14.02
CA VAL A 257 -4.90 2.23 -12.73
C VAL A 257 -5.80 3.07 -11.83
N ASN A 258 -6.12 2.55 -10.66
CA ASN A 258 -6.83 3.27 -9.61
C ASN A 258 -5.85 4.12 -8.79
N GLU A 259 -4.92 3.45 -8.09
CA GLU A 259 -3.90 4.11 -7.26
C GLU A 259 -2.62 3.27 -7.17
N ILE A 260 -1.54 3.92 -6.71
CA ILE A 260 -0.23 3.31 -6.47
C ILE A 260 0.04 3.39 -4.96
N ALA A 261 0.34 2.24 -4.33
CA ALA A 261 0.84 2.20 -2.97
C ALA A 261 2.38 2.01 -3.00
N PRO A 262 3.18 3.03 -2.63
CA PRO A 262 4.65 2.98 -2.71
C PRO A 262 5.24 2.22 -1.51
N ARG A 263 4.72 1.04 -1.23
CA ARG A 263 5.03 0.20 -0.08
C ARG A 263 4.48 -1.21 -0.26
N VAL A 264 4.81 -2.09 0.68
CA VAL A 264 4.08 -3.36 0.84
C VAL A 264 2.59 -3.10 1.07
N HIS A 265 1.74 -4.02 0.58
CA HIS A 265 0.29 -3.77 0.53
C HIS A 265 -0.52 -4.88 1.21
N ASN A 266 -1.71 -4.51 1.71
CA ASN A 266 -2.60 -5.44 2.40
C ASN A 266 -3.04 -6.61 1.51
N SER A 267 -3.37 -6.37 0.23
CA SER A 267 -3.72 -7.45 -0.70
C SER A 267 -2.61 -8.49 -0.87
N GLY A 268 -1.35 -8.06 -0.71
CA GLY A 268 -0.18 -8.94 -0.82
C GLY A 268 0.14 -9.78 0.44
N HIS A 269 -0.61 -9.67 1.55
CA HIS A 269 -0.34 -10.45 2.77
C HIS A 269 -0.41 -11.95 2.53
N LEU A 270 -1.33 -12.40 1.65
CA LEU A 270 -1.44 -13.80 1.27
C LEU A 270 -0.13 -14.39 0.69
N THR A 271 0.79 -13.55 0.19
CA THR A 271 2.09 -14.02 -0.31
C THR A 271 2.96 -14.67 0.76
N ILE A 272 2.69 -14.41 2.05
CA ILE A 272 3.41 -15.02 3.18
C ILE A 272 3.27 -16.55 3.16
N ASN A 273 2.09 -17.05 2.78
CA ASN A 273 1.76 -18.48 2.82
C ASN A 273 1.64 -19.12 1.42
N SER A 274 1.42 -18.31 0.39
CA SER A 274 1.22 -18.81 -0.98
C SER A 274 2.48 -18.85 -1.84
N HIS A 275 3.58 -18.20 -1.42
CA HIS A 275 4.83 -18.11 -2.18
C HIS A 275 6.03 -18.52 -1.34
N ASN A 276 7.12 -18.89 -2.01
CA ASN A 276 8.41 -19.18 -1.37
C ASN A 276 9.07 -17.93 -0.77
N VAL A 277 8.79 -16.75 -1.35
CA VAL A 277 9.27 -15.44 -0.87
C VAL A 277 8.09 -14.48 -0.82
N SER A 278 7.82 -13.89 0.35
CA SER A 278 6.73 -12.94 0.55
C SER A 278 7.09 -11.54 0.01
N GLN A 279 6.06 -10.71 -0.19
CA GLN A 279 6.27 -9.30 -0.53
C GLN A 279 7.15 -8.56 0.49
N PHE A 280 7.05 -8.93 1.76
CA PHE A 280 7.83 -8.32 2.84
C PHE A 280 9.30 -8.68 2.74
N GLU A 281 9.62 -9.96 2.54
CA GLU A 281 10.98 -10.41 2.36
C GLU A 281 11.61 -9.82 1.09
N ASN A 282 10.87 -9.79 -0.02
CA ASN A 282 11.33 -9.14 -1.25
C ASN A 282 11.63 -7.65 -1.03
N HIS A 283 10.77 -6.95 -0.28
CA HIS A 283 11.03 -5.54 0.08
C HIS A 283 12.33 -5.38 0.86
N ILE A 284 12.52 -6.17 1.94
CA ILE A 284 13.74 -6.13 2.75
C ILE A 284 14.97 -6.42 1.90
N ARG A 285 14.91 -7.47 1.07
CA ARG A 285 16.02 -7.83 0.17
C ARG A 285 16.38 -6.70 -0.79
N ALA A 286 15.36 -6.05 -1.37
CA ALA A 286 15.58 -4.98 -2.34
C ALA A 286 16.19 -3.73 -1.67
N VAL A 287 15.63 -3.26 -0.55
CA VAL A 287 16.11 -2.04 0.12
C VAL A 287 17.47 -2.24 0.78
N CYS A 288 17.76 -3.44 1.29
CA CYS A 288 19.06 -3.77 1.87
C CYS A 288 20.11 -4.21 0.84
N GLY A 289 19.81 -4.14 -0.46
CA GLY A 289 20.76 -4.53 -1.52
C GLY A 289 21.13 -6.01 -1.53
N LEU A 290 20.29 -6.89 -0.96
CA LEU A 290 20.54 -8.32 -0.91
C LEU A 290 20.24 -9.00 -2.24
N LYS A 291 20.74 -10.21 -2.39
CA LYS A 291 20.49 -11.03 -3.61
C LYS A 291 18.98 -11.28 -3.77
N LYS A 292 18.47 -11.01 -4.98
CA LYS A 292 17.14 -11.42 -5.43
C LYS A 292 16.99 -12.95 -5.39
N ILE A 293 15.84 -13.43 -4.95
CA ILE A 293 15.42 -14.82 -5.04
C ILE A 293 14.22 -14.87 -5.97
N ASP A 294 14.20 -15.84 -6.89
CA ASP A 294 13.07 -15.99 -7.80
C ASP A 294 11.80 -16.36 -7.01
N THR A 295 10.79 -15.54 -7.17
CA THR A 295 9.50 -15.71 -6.49
C THR A 295 8.65 -16.74 -7.24
N LYS A 296 8.27 -17.80 -6.53
CA LYS A 296 7.43 -18.89 -7.08
C LYS A 296 6.18 -19.02 -6.24
N LYS A 297 5.03 -19.04 -6.90
CA LYS A 297 3.78 -19.43 -6.26
C LYS A 297 3.83 -20.92 -5.94
N ILE A 298 3.52 -21.28 -4.69
CA ILE A 298 3.44 -22.66 -4.21
C ILE A 298 1.97 -23.10 -4.16
N TYR A 299 1.09 -22.21 -3.69
CA TYR A 299 -0.34 -22.47 -3.54
C TYR A 299 -1.17 -21.33 -4.08
N ASN A 300 -2.37 -21.63 -4.53
CA ASN A 300 -3.41 -20.62 -4.60
C ASN A 300 -3.82 -20.27 -3.18
N ALA A 301 -4.30 -19.05 -2.97
CA ALA A 301 -4.68 -18.60 -1.65
C ALA A 301 -5.80 -17.58 -1.66
N GLN A 302 -6.55 -17.56 -0.59
CA GLN A 302 -7.53 -16.54 -0.27
C GLN A 302 -7.15 -15.90 1.07
N MET A 303 -7.39 -14.59 1.19
CA MET A 303 -7.20 -13.85 2.43
C MET A 303 -8.48 -13.13 2.81
N ILE A 304 -8.80 -13.16 4.10
CA ILE A 304 -9.93 -12.45 4.69
C ILE A 304 -9.36 -11.47 5.71
N ASN A 305 -9.61 -10.18 5.53
CA ASN A 305 -9.30 -9.18 6.55
C ASN A 305 -10.32 -9.23 7.68
N LEU A 306 -9.83 -9.24 8.90
CA LEU A 306 -10.64 -9.21 10.12
C LEU A 306 -10.76 -7.75 10.58
N ILE A 307 -11.98 -7.23 10.49
CA ILE A 307 -12.26 -5.81 10.68
C ILE A 307 -13.01 -5.63 12.01
N GLY A 308 -12.55 -4.69 12.83
CA GLY A 308 -13.21 -4.41 14.11
C GLY A 308 -13.32 -5.66 14.99
N ASP A 309 -14.53 -5.95 15.43
CA ASP A 309 -14.82 -7.04 16.40
C ASP A 309 -14.66 -8.46 15.81
N ASP A 310 -14.52 -8.61 14.49
CA ASP A 310 -14.24 -9.92 13.87
C ASP A 310 -13.07 -10.62 14.57
N ILE A 311 -12.06 -9.86 15.01
CA ILE A 311 -10.83 -10.39 15.62
C ILE A 311 -11.11 -11.23 16.86
N THR A 312 -12.13 -10.88 17.66
CA THR A 312 -12.46 -11.57 18.91
C THR A 312 -12.92 -13.01 18.68
N ILE A 313 -13.63 -13.24 17.59
CA ILE A 313 -14.08 -14.58 17.17
C ILE A 313 -12.85 -15.42 16.78
N TYR A 314 -11.95 -14.84 15.99
CA TYR A 314 -10.80 -15.56 15.44
C TYR A 314 -9.73 -15.85 16.49
N ARG A 315 -9.54 -15.02 17.51
CA ARG A 315 -8.63 -15.29 18.65
C ARG A 315 -8.95 -16.57 19.41
N ASN A 316 -10.22 -16.97 19.40
CA ASN A 316 -10.69 -18.16 20.11
C ASN A 316 -10.95 -19.36 19.19
N LYS A 317 -10.63 -19.25 17.89
CA LYS A 317 -10.89 -20.30 16.90
C LYS A 317 -9.68 -21.24 16.78
N THR A 318 -9.97 -22.54 16.61
CA THR A 318 -8.97 -23.53 16.15
C THR A 318 -8.92 -23.51 14.63
N PHE A 319 -7.70 -23.45 14.06
CA PHE A 319 -7.48 -23.37 12.63
C PHE A 319 -7.07 -24.73 12.06
N LYS A 320 -7.43 -24.96 10.78
CA LYS A 320 -6.98 -26.12 10.01
C LYS A 320 -5.53 -25.92 9.56
N GLU A 321 -4.87 -26.99 9.11
CA GLU A 321 -3.49 -26.95 8.64
C GLU A 321 -3.24 -25.99 7.46
N ASN A 322 -4.29 -25.69 6.69
CA ASN A 322 -4.23 -24.77 5.55
C ASN A 322 -4.75 -23.36 5.85
N GLU A 323 -5.08 -23.08 7.11
CA GLU A 323 -5.57 -21.80 7.61
C GLU A 323 -4.49 -21.12 8.46
N PHE A 324 -4.09 -19.90 8.09
CA PHE A 324 -3.04 -19.14 8.79
C PHE A 324 -3.62 -17.82 9.29
N PHE A 325 -3.75 -17.72 10.60
CA PHE A 325 -4.28 -16.55 11.28
C PHE A 325 -3.16 -15.61 11.72
N TYR A 326 -3.33 -14.33 11.45
CA TYR A 326 -2.41 -13.26 11.82
C TYR A 326 -3.17 -12.18 12.61
N ASP A 327 -2.95 -12.15 13.93
CA ASP A 327 -3.40 -11.04 14.77
C ASP A 327 -2.40 -9.90 14.68
N TYR A 328 -2.89 -8.69 14.37
CA TYR A 328 -2.00 -7.52 14.30
C TYR A 328 -1.65 -6.95 15.68
N LEU A 329 -2.11 -7.55 16.77
CA LEU A 329 -1.82 -7.20 18.17
C LEU A 329 -2.13 -5.73 18.50
N LYS A 330 -3.08 -5.12 17.82
CA LYS A 330 -3.53 -3.75 18.10
C LYS A 330 -4.34 -3.73 19.39
N LYS A 331 -3.97 -2.85 20.34
CA LYS A 331 -4.60 -2.79 21.67
C LYS A 331 -6.08 -2.38 21.59
N GLN A 332 -6.41 -1.42 20.72
CA GLN A 332 -7.78 -0.91 20.63
C GLN A 332 -8.48 -1.50 19.40
N ILE A 333 -9.56 -2.21 19.63
CA ILE A 333 -10.50 -2.61 18.60
C ILE A 333 -11.33 -1.37 18.22
N LYS A 334 -11.34 -1.02 16.94
CA LYS A 334 -12.13 0.09 16.40
C LYS A 334 -12.92 -0.44 15.20
N ALA A 335 -14.20 -0.04 15.11
CA ALA A 335 -14.99 -0.26 13.89
C ALA A 335 -14.20 0.19 12.65
N LYS A 336 -14.27 -0.54 11.55
CA LYS A 336 -13.54 -0.28 10.30
C LYS A 336 -12.00 -0.40 10.37
N ARG A 337 -11.40 -0.76 11.50
CA ARG A 337 -9.95 -0.99 11.61
C ARG A 337 -9.62 -2.44 11.31
N LYS A 338 -8.68 -2.67 10.39
CA LYS A 338 -8.11 -3.99 10.14
C LYS A 338 -7.34 -4.45 11.38
N MET A 339 -7.78 -5.51 12.02
CA MET A 339 -7.25 -6.02 13.29
C MET A 339 -6.40 -7.28 13.11
N GLY A 340 -6.58 -7.99 12.02
CA GLY A 340 -5.88 -9.20 11.66
C GLY A 340 -6.27 -9.64 10.25
N HIS A 341 -5.75 -10.79 9.82
CA HIS A 341 -6.21 -11.47 8.63
C HIS A 341 -6.11 -12.99 8.80
N LEU A 342 -6.90 -13.70 8.01
CA LEU A 342 -6.80 -15.14 7.82
C LEU A 342 -6.39 -15.40 6.37
N THR A 343 -5.32 -16.17 6.16
CA THR A 343 -4.97 -16.70 4.84
C THR A 343 -5.33 -18.18 4.80
N ILE A 344 -5.99 -18.60 3.73
CA ILE A 344 -6.37 -20.00 3.46
C ILE A 344 -5.68 -20.40 2.16
N ILE A 345 -4.82 -21.42 2.21
CA ILE A 345 -4.16 -21.97 1.01
C ILE A 345 -4.95 -23.17 0.48
N GLU A 346 -4.95 -23.28 -0.85
CA GLU A 346 -5.48 -24.45 -1.56
C GLU A 346 -4.30 -25.38 -1.87
N LYS A 347 -4.26 -26.53 -1.19
CA LYS A 347 -3.24 -27.60 -1.37
C LYS A 347 -3.57 -28.44 -2.61
#